data_183382f409cc48640afef753fc72ec90
#
_entry.id   183382f409cc48640afef753fc72ec90
#
_cell.length_a   1.000
_cell.length_b   1.000
_cell.length_c   1.000
_cell.angle_alpha   90.00
_cell.angle_beta   90.00
_cell.angle_gamma   90.00
#
_symmetry.space_group_name_H-M   'P 1'
#
loop_
_entity.id
_entity.type
_entity.pdbx_description
1 polymer ?
#
loop_
_entity_poly.entity_id
_entity_poly.type
_entity_poly.pdbx_seq_one_letter_code
_entity_poly.pdbx_strand_id
1 'polypeptide(L)'
;CTTMEYPEDRSWVIFNLRQDVTFSDGTPFTAEDVLFSHNLFMEKGIPEYRTVAGGKFQSVEVLDPYRIKFTFTPGTPFRDMPAQAGGTTIFSKKHYEENNRDLEASSLEPFLGTGAYVLESFEPGQQVVYKRDEDYWGETHPLNIGQNNFDRIRIEYFGDDNAALEAFKAGVYTFRNESLPKRWSTDYDFPAVTNGDVVKEVIPSGDIAGGQSIIFNLRRSQFQDARVREAIGLNDAC
;
A
#
# COMPACT_ATOMS: atom_id res chain seq x y z
N CYS A 1 -13.02 -10.33 3.02
CA CYS A 1 -14.14 -11.21 2.65
C CYS A 1 -14.05 -12.52 3.43
N THR A 2 -15.16 -13.24 3.51
CA THR A 2 -15.22 -14.58 4.14
C THR A 2 -14.91 -15.67 3.12
N THR A 3 -15.45 -15.55 1.91
CA THR A 3 -15.28 -16.50 0.80
C THR A 3 -15.28 -15.79 -0.54
N MET A 4 -14.77 -16.47 -1.55
CA MET A 4 -14.87 -16.09 -2.96
C MET A 4 -15.54 -17.22 -3.75
N GLU A 5 -16.39 -16.84 -4.70
CA GLU A 5 -17.01 -17.75 -5.65
C GLU A 5 -16.55 -17.35 -7.05
N TYR A 6 -16.07 -18.30 -7.84
CA TYR A 6 -15.67 -18.06 -9.23
C TYR A 6 -15.77 -19.34 -10.05
N PRO A 7 -16.04 -19.27 -11.36
CA PRO A 7 -16.07 -20.42 -12.24
C PRO A 7 -14.64 -20.94 -12.54
N GLU A 8 -14.54 -22.11 -13.13
CA GLU A 8 -13.26 -22.72 -13.51
C GLU A 8 -12.45 -21.80 -14.46
N ASP A 9 -13.13 -21.13 -15.38
CA ASP A 9 -12.52 -20.19 -16.32
C ASP A 9 -12.21 -18.82 -15.72
N ARG A 10 -12.60 -18.58 -14.45
CA ARG A 10 -12.39 -17.30 -13.71
C ARG A 10 -12.89 -16.06 -14.45
N SER A 11 -13.92 -16.20 -15.28
CA SER A 11 -14.52 -15.08 -16.03
C SER A 11 -15.24 -14.06 -15.15
N TRP A 12 -15.56 -14.43 -13.92
CA TRP A 12 -16.11 -13.55 -12.89
C TRP A 12 -15.70 -14.00 -11.50
N VAL A 13 -15.85 -13.13 -10.51
CA VAL A 13 -15.69 -13.44 -9.09
C VAL A 13 -16.78 -12.76 -8.28
N ILE A 14 -17.33 -13.47 -7.29
CA ILE A 14 -18.18 -12.88 -6.23
C ILE A 14 -17.40 -12.91 -4.94
N PHE A 15 -17.31 -11.77 -4.27
CA PHE A 15 -16.78 -11.66 -2.92
C PHE A 15 -17.92 -11.63 -1.91
N ASN A 16 -17.93 -12.56 -0.99
CA ASN A 16 -18.81 -12.57 0.18
C ASN A 16 -18.08 -11.82 1.31
N LEU A 17 -18.51 -10.60 1.58
CA LEU A 17 -17.85 -9.69 2.52
C LEU A 17 -18.17 -10.12 3.97
N ARG A 18 -17.28 -9.77 4.89
CA ARG A 18 -17.54 -9.89 6.33
C ARG A 18 -18.55 -8.82 6.73
N GLN A 19 -19.42 -9.15 7.70
CA GLN A 19 -20.45 -8.24 8.19
C GLN A 19 -20.03 -7.48 9.46
N ASP A 20 -18.88 -7.84 10.02
CA ASP A 20 -18.32 -7.26 11.25
C ASP A 20 -17.18 -6.26 11.00
N VAL A 21 -16.94 -5.90 9.73
CA VAL A 21 -15.94 -4.88 9.37
C VAL A 21 -16.56 -3.51 9.48
N THR A 22 -15.86 -2.61 10.17
CA THR A 22 -16.20 -1.20 10.27
C THR A 22 -15.04 -0.32 9.82
N PHE A 23 -15.35 0.87 9.34
CA PHE A 23 -14.37 1.95 9.25
C PHE A 23 -14.02 2.48 10.63
N SER A 24 -12.94 3.26 10.73
CA SER A 24 -12.43 3.80 11.99
C SER A 24 -13.38 4.78 12.71
N ASP A 25 -14.45 5.21 12.07
CA ASP A 25 -15.54 5.98 12.67
C ASP A 25 -16.71 5.10 13.15
N GLY A 26 -16.60 3.79 13.07
CA GLY A 26 -17.62 2.81 13.42
C GLY A 26 -18.67 2.57 12.34
N THR A 27 -18.61 3.25 11.18
CA THR A 27 -19.57 3.00 10.10
C THR A 27 -19.32 1.63 9.45
N PRO A 28 -20.38 0.88 9.08
CA PRO A 28 -20.23 -0.43 8.46
C PRO A 28 -19.56 -0.35 7.09
N PHE A 29 -18.72 -1.33 6.80
CA PHE A 29 -18.15 -1.57 5.47
C PHE A 29 -19.08 -2.45 4.66
N THR A 30 -19.44 -2.02 3.45
CA THR A 30 -20.42 -2.70 2.59
C THR A 30 -19.96 -2.87 1.15
N ALA A 31 -20.71 -3.62 0.37
CA ALA A 31 -20.50 -3.78 -1.07
C ALA A 31 -20.66 -2.46 -1.85
N GLU A 32 -21.43 -1.51 -1.32
CA GLU A 32 -21.57 -0.17 -1.91
C GLU A 32 -20.25 0.61 -1.84
N ASP A 33 -19.49 0.47 -0.75
CA ASP A 33 -18.17 1.10 -0.62
C ASP A 33 -17.17 0.51 -1.61
N VAL A 34 -17.25 -0.80 -1.85
CA VAL A 34 -16.42 -1.48 -2.85
C VAL A 34 -16.74 -1.00 -4.26
N LEU A 35 -18.02 -0.95 -4.62
CA LEU A 35 -18.46 -0.45 -5.93
C LEU A 35 -18.09 1.02 -6.12
N PHE A 36 -18.33 1.84 -5.11
CA PHE A 36 -17.95 3.26 -5.10
C PHE A 36 -16.46 3.44 -5.36
N SER A 37 -15.62 2.71 -4.62
CA SER A 37 -14.16 2.81 -4.74
C SER A 37 -13.66 2.35 -6.11
N HIS A 38 -14.23 1.27 -6.64
CA HIS A 38 -13.92 0.82 -7.99
C HIS A 38 -14.22 1.91 -9.02
N ASN A 39 -15.42 2.49 -8.98
CA ASN A 39 -15.85 3.55 -9.92
C ASN A 39 -14.96 4.81 -9.75
N LEU A 40 -14.63 5.18 -8.53
CA LEU A 40 -13.75 6.32 -8.24
C LEU A 40 -12.36 6.13 -8.88
N PHE A 41 -11.77 4.95 -8.76
CA PHE A 41 -10.48 4.67 -9.40
C PHE A 41 -10.57 4.58 -10.93
N MET A 42 -11.71 4.12 -11.49
CA MET A 42 -11.93 4.12 -12.94
C MET A 42 -12.11 5.53 -13.49
N GLU A 43 -12.70 6.45 -12.72
CA GLU A 43 -12.94 7.82 -13.13
C GLU A 43 -11.73 8.74 -12.84
N LYS A 44 -11.20 8.70 -11.60
CA LYS A 44 -10.21 9.65 -11.07
C LYS A 44 -8.84 9.05 -10.74
N GLY A 45 -8.65 7.74 -10.90
CA GLY A 45 -7.36 7.09 -10.71
C GLY A 45 -6.31 7.59 -11.71
N ILE A 46 -5.04 7.29 -11.45
CA ILE A 46 -3.96 7.66 -12.37
C ILE A 46 -4.19 7.07 -13.76
N PRO A 47 -3.79 7.77 -14.85
CA PRO A 47 -4.08 7.36 -16.23
C PRO A 47 -3.63 5.93 -16.55
N GLU A 48 -2.48 5.50 -16.02
CA GLU A 48 -1.95 4.16 -16.19
C GLU A 48 -2.89 3.10 -15.62
N TYR A 49 -3.42 3.35 -14.41
CA TYR A 49 -4.39 2.43 -13.79
C TYR A 49 -5.67 2.35 -14.60
N ARG A 50 -6.25 3.49 -14.97
CA ARG A 50 -7.48 3.55 -15.79
C ARG A 50 -7.33 2.82 -17.12
N THR A 51 -6.18 2.98 -17.77
CA THR A 51 -5.90 2.33 -19.06
C THR A 51 -5.71 0.81 -18.91
N VAL A 52 -4.95 0.39 -17.90
CA VAL A 52 -4.63 -1.04 -17.70
C VAL A 52 -5.79 -1.80 -17.06
N ALA A 53 -6.42 -1.22 -16.04
CA ALA A 53 -7.52 -1.87 -15.33
C ALA A 53 -8.87 -1.71 -16.01
N GLY A 54 -9.17 -0.53 -16.58
CA GLY A 54 -10.47 -0.21 -17.17
C GLY A 54 -10.91 -1.16 -18.28
N GLY A 55 -9.95 -1.67 -19.08
CA GLY A 55 -10.26 -2.65 -20.13
C GLY A 55 -10.49 -4.08 -19.64
N LYS A 56 -10.20 -4.38 -18.36
CA LYS A 56 -10.28 -5.73 -17.80
C LYS A 56 -11.61 -6.03 -17.13
N PHE A 57 -12.33 -5.03 -16.67
CA PHE A 57 -13.62 -5.17 -16.00
C PHE A 57 -14.77 -4.87 -16.98
N GLN A 58 -15.64 -5.85 -17.18
CA GLN A 58 -16.85 -5.70 -17.98
C GLN A 58 -17.99 -5.08 -17.16
N SER A 59 -18.21 -5.57 -15.94
CA SER A 59 -19.16 -5.00 -14.98
C SER A 59 -18.75 -5.28 -13.54
N VAL A 60 -19.23 -4.41 -12.63
CA VAL A 60 -19.17 -4.60 -11.18
C VAL A 60 -20.57 -4.37 -10.64
N GLU A 61 -21.10 -5.33 -9.89
CA GLU A 61 -22.50 -5.36 -9.47
C GLU A 61 -22.64 -5.70 -8.00
N VAL A 62 -23.33 -4.85 -7.24
CA VAL A 62 -23.75 -5.15 -5.86
C VAL A 62 -24.92 -6.12 -5.93
N LEU A 63 -24.75 -7.32 -5.38
CA LEU A 63 -25.81 -8.34 -5.33
C LEU A 63 -26.68 -8.20 -4.08
N ASP A 64 -26.04 -7.87 -2.97
CA ASP A 64 -26.65 -7.49 -1.69
C ASP A 64 -25.65 -6.67 -0.86
N PRO A 65 -25.98 -6.15 0.34
CA PRO A 65 -25.09 -5.29 1.11
C PRO A 65 -23.71 -5.89 1.41
N TYR A 66 -23.54 -7.20 1.36
CA TYR A 66 -22.30 -7.90 1.66
C TYR A 66 -21.84 -8.85 0.55
N ARG A 67 -22.38 -8.70 -0.66
CA ARG A 67 -21.95 -9.50 -1.82
C ARG A 67 -21.77 -8.61 -3.04
N ILE A 68 -20.60 -8.71 -3.66
CA ILE A 68 -20.26 -7.95 -4.87
C ILE A 68 -19.69 -8.88 -5.93
N LYS A 69 -20.10 -8.70 -7.17
CA LYS A 69 -19.65 -9.46 -8.33
C LYS A 69 -18.86 -8.60 -9.27
N PHE A 70 -17.69 -9.09 -9.66
CA PHE A 70 -16.87 -8.54 -10.73
C PHE A 70 -16.93 -9.50 -11.93
N THR A 71 -17.33 -8.99 -13.10
CA THR A 71 -17.29 -9.73 -14.36
C THR A 71 -16.17 -9.17 -15.22
N PHE A 72 -15.33 -10.05 -15.77
CA PHE A 72 -14.15 -9.64 -16.52
C PHE A 72 -14.39 -9.63 -18.02
N THR A 73 -13.71 -8.72 -18.71
CA THR A 73 -13.84 -8.58 -20.17
C THR A 73 -13.31 -9.84 -20.87
N PRO A 74 -14.06 -10.43 -21.82
CA PRO A 74 -13.62 -11.59 -22.59
C PRO A 74 -12.25 -11.36 -23.26
N GLY A 75 -11.38 -12.37 -23.20
CA GLY A 75 -10.01 -12.28 -23.73
C GLY A 75 -8.98 -11.74 -22.73
N THR A 76 -9.40 -11.29 -21.54
CA THR A 76 -8.46 -10.95 -20.46
C THR A 76 -7.83 -12.23 -19.91
N PRO A 77 -6.52 -12.22 -19.54
CA PRO A 77 -5.91 -13.34 -18.83
C PRO A 77 -6.49 -13.45 -17.40
N PHE A 78 -7.44 -14.37 -17.21
CA PHE A 78 -8.24 -14.41 -15.97
C PHE A 78 -7.53 -14.97 -14.74
N ARG A 79 -6.36 -15.58 -14.89
CA ARG A 79 -5.68 -16.30 -13.81
C ARG A 79 -5.61 -15.51 -12.50
N ASP A 80 -5.18 -14.25 -12.58
CA ASP A 80 -4.89 -13.39 -11.42
C ASP A 80 -5.98 -12.33 -11.16
N MET A 81 -7.04 -12.33 -11.98
CA MET A 81 -8.09 -11.32 -11.91
C MET A 81 -8.84 -11.27 -10.57
N PRO A 82 -9.19 -12.40 -9.92
CA PRO A 82 -9.81 -12.34 -8.60
C PRO A 82 -8.93 -11.64 -7.56
N ALA A 83 -7.61 -11.89 -7.58
CA ALA A 83 -6.68 -11.21 -6.68
C ALA A 83 -6.56 -9.72 -7.00
N GLN A 84 -6.52 -9.34 -8.29
CA GLN A 84 -6.48 -7.93 -8.70
C GLN A 84 -7.76 -7.18 -8.28
N ALA A 85 -8.93 -7.79 -8.46
CA ALA A 85 -10.20 -7.20 -8.03
C ALA A 85 -10.28 -7.03 -6.50
N GLY A 86 -9.79 -8.04 -5.74
CA GLY A 86 -9.78 -8.02 -4.28
C GLY A 86 -8.67 -7.15 -3.66
N GLY A 87 -7.68 -6.72 -4.42
CA GLY A 87 -6.57 -5.88 -3.97
C GLY A 87 -6.83 -4.37 -4.05
N THR A 88 -8.02 -3.94 -4.46
CA THR A 88 -8.35 -2.51 -4.57
C THR A 88 -8.51 -1.89 -3.18
N THR A 89 -7.94 -0.70 -2.97
CA THR A 89 -8.19 0.11 -1.77
C THR A 89 -9.65 0.55 -1.73
N ILE A 90 -10.28 0.44 -0.56
CA ILE A 90 -11.69 0.79 -0.39
C ILE A 90 -11.82 2.05 0.45
N PHE A 91 -12.56 3.03 -0.06
CA PHE A 91 -12.95 4.25 0.63
C PHE A 91 -14.38 4.14 1.17
N SER A 92 -14.65 4.76 2.30
CA SER A 92 -16.02 4.95 2.78
C SER A 92 -16.75 5.91 1.83
N LYS A 93 -17.76 5.41 1.11
CA LYS A 93 -18.61 6.20 0.23
C LYS A 93 -19.26 7.36 1.01
N LYS A 94 -19.85 7.04 2.17
CA LYS A 94 -20.48 8.01 3.05
C LYS A 94 -19.53 9.14 3.44
N HIS A 95 -18.36 8.80 3.98
CA HIS A 95 -17.36 9.80 4.39
C HIS A 95 -16.88 10.66 3.21
N TYR A 96 -16.67 10.04 2.05
CA TYR A 96 -16.23 10.72 0.85
C TYR A 96 -17.24 11.78 0.40
N GLU A 97 -18.52 11.39 0.33
CA GLU A 97 -19.61 12.26 -0.13
C GLU A 97 -19.95 13.36 0.88
N GLU A 98 -20.11 13.03 2.17
CA GLU A 98 -20.45 13.99 3.24
C GLU A 98 -19.37 15.05 3.46
N ASN A 99 -18.09 14.73 3.23
CA ASN A 99 -16.99 15.67 3.38
C ASN A 99 -16.55 16.29 2.05
N ASN A 100 -17.31 16.10 0.96
CA ASN A 100 -16.98 16.62 -0.37
C ASN A 100 -15.54 16.35 -0.77
N ARG A 101 -15.07 15.10 -0.53
CA ARG A 101 -13.68 14.71 -0.82
C ARG A 101 -13.45 14.66 -2.32
N ASP A 102 -12.21 14.92 -2.73
CA ASP A 102 -11.77 14.77 -4.11
C ASP A 102 -10.43 14.06 -4.15
N LEU A 103 -10.37 12.93 -4.86
CA LEU A 103 -9.16 12.13 -4.99
C LEU A 103 -8.05 12.86 -5.77
N GLU A 104 -8.41 13.81 -6.64
CA GLU A 104 -7.48 14.60 -7.44
C GLU A 104 -6.98 15.85 -6.69
N ALA A 105 -7.61 16.22 -5.59
CA ALA A 105 -7.22 17.39 -4.78
C ALA A 105 -6.24 17.00 -3.67
N SER A 106 -5.20 17.81 -3.48
CA SER A 106 -4.33 17.70 -2.30
C SER A 106 -5.12 18.06 -1.04
N SER A 107 -5.06 17.19 -0.03
CA SER A 107 -5.71 17.43 1.26
C SER A 107 -4.83 16.94 2.40
N LEU A 108 -4.88 17.62 3.53
CA LEU A 108 -4.28 17.18 4.80
C LEU A 108 -5.26 16.37 5.66
N GLU A 109 -6.53 16.29 5.25
CA GLU A 109 -7.51 15.47 5.95
C GLU A 109 -7.37 13.99 5.52
N PRO A 110 -7.20 13.05 6.47
CA PRO A 110 -7.07 11.64 6.16
C PRO A 110 -8.39 11.08 5.62
N PHE A 111 -8.28 10.01 4.82
CA PHE A 111 -9.42 9.15 4.52
C PHE A 111 -9.66 8.17 5.68
N LEU A 112 -10.91 7.77 5.87
CA LEU A 112 -11.23 6.68 6.80
C LEU A 112 -10.68 5.36 6.26
N GLY A 113 -10.06 4.60 7.15
CA GLY A 113 -9.59 3.24 6.88
C GLY A 113 -10.32 2.20 7.70
N THR A 114 -10.04 0.94 7.43
CA THR A 114 -10.51 -0.23 8.18
C THR A 114 -9.37 -0.96 8.87
N GLY A 115 -8.20 -0.31 8.97
CA GLY A 115 -6.97 -0.88 9.51
C GLY A 115 -6.85 -0.75 11.02
N ALA A 116 -5.83 -1.43 11.59
CA ALA A 116 -5.59 -1.48 13.04
C ALA A 116 -5.05 -0.17 13.62
N TYR A 117 -4.66 0.79 12.79
CA TYR A 117 -4.13 2.08 13.23
C TYR A 117 -4.89 3.22 12.59
N VAL A 118 -5.14 4.27 13.38
CA VAL A 118 -5.76 5.52 12.96
C VAL A 118 -4.79 6.68 13.14
N LEU A 119 -4.92 7.72 12.33
CA LEU A 119 -4.12 8.93 12.47
C LEU A 119 -4.52 9.64 13.78
N GLU A 120 -3.55 9.83 14.69
CA GLU A 120 -3.74 10.57 15.94
C GLU A 120 -3.42 12.05 15.75
N SER A 121 -2.27 12.35 15.13
CA SER A 121 -1.82 13.71 14.84
C SER A 121 -0.77 13.72 13.73
N PHE A 122 -0.56 14.88 13.13
CA PHE A 122 0.55 15.10 12.23
C PHE A 122 0.98 16.57 12.20
N GLU A 123 2.26 16.76 11.89
CA GLU A 123 2.87 18.06 11.61
C GLU A 123 3.52 17.97 10.23
N PRO A 124 3.02 18.70 9.21
CA PRO A 124 3.51 18.57 7.85
C PRO A 124 5.03 18.75 7.73
N GLY A 125 5.71 17.77 7.13
CA GLY A 125 7.16 17.78 6.96
C GLY A 125 7.97 17.49 8.22
N GLN A 126 7.34 17.22 9.36
CA GLN A 126 8.02 16.92 10.62
C GLN A 126 7.67 15.53 11.13
N GLN A 127 6.41 15.25 11.44
CA GLN A 127 6.01 13.97 11.99
C GLN A 127 4.58 13.57 11.64
N VAL A 128 4.33 12.26 11.71
CA VAL A 128 3.00 11.66 11.69
C VAL A 128 2.92 10.65 12.85
N VAL A 129 1.84 10.70 13.61
CA VAL A 129 1.58 9.79 14.72
C VAL A 129 0.32 9.00 14.45
N TYR A 130 0.45 7.69 14.46
CA TYR A 130 -0.66 6.76 14.43
C TYR A 130 -0.87 6.17 15.83
N LYS A 131 -2.12 6.00 16.22
CA LYS A 131 -2.48 5.19 17.40
C LYS A 131 -3.23 3.94 16.99
N ARG A 132 -3.09 2.89 17.79
CA ARG A 132 -3.86 1.66 17.63
C ARG A 132 -5.35 1.96 17.84
N ASP A 133 -6.18 1.41 16.97
CA ASP A 133 -7.62 1.45 17.10
C ASP A 133 -8.04 0.35 18.08
N GLU A 134 -8.62 0.75 19.22
CA GLU A 134 -9.06 -0.18 20.26
C GLU A 134 -10.31 -0.98 19.84
N ASP A 135 -11.06 -0.45 18.87
CA ASP A 135 -12.27 -1.07 18.32
C ASP A 135 -12.00 -1.77 16.96
N TYR A 136 -10.72 -2.03 16.65
CA TYR A 136 -10.35 -2.68 15.39
C TYR A 136 -11.04 -4.03 15.23
N TRP A 137 -11.91 -4.16 14.22
CA TRP A 137 -12.69 -5.37 13.93
C TRP A 137 -11.83 -6.64 13.76
N GLY A 138 -10.60 -6.51 13.35
CA GLY A 138 -9.70 -7.61 13.03
C GLY A 138 -8.78 -8.05 14.17
N GLU A 139 -8.88 -7.49 15.37
CA GLU A 139 -7.95 -7.77 16.48
C GLU A 139 -7.89 -9.26 16.84
N THR A 140 -9.04 -9.91 16.89
CA THR A 140 -9.15 -11.34 17.24
C THR A 140 -9.06 -12.28 16.04
N HIS A 141 -8.85 -11.73 14.83
CA HIS A 141 -8.75 -12.54 13.63
C HIS A 141 -7.45 -13.39 13.66
N PRO A 142 -7.51 -14.70 13.34
CA PRO A 142 -6.34 -15.60 13.47
C PRO A 142 -5.08 -15.13 12.75
N LEU A 143 -5.23 -14.42 11.62
CA LEU A 143 -4.09 -13.87 10.87
C LEU A 143 -3.46 -12.62 11.52
N ASN A 144 -4.15 -11.97 12.45
CA ASN A 144 -3.70 -10.75 13.11
C ASN A 144 -3.18 -10.98 14.54
N ILE A 145 -3.38 -12.19 15.09
CA ILE A 145 -2.87 -12.54 16.41
C ILE A 145 -1.35 -12.39 16.45
N GLY A 146 -0.86 -11.60 17.40
CA GLY A 146 0.56 -11.28 17.55
C GLY A 146 1.07 -10.16 16.64
N GLN A 147 0.17 -9.49 15.91
CA GLN A 147 0.45 -8.28 15.13
C GLN A 147 -0.08 -7.04 15.85
N ASN A 148 0.21 -5.86 15.30
CA ASN A 148 -0.29 -4.56 15.81
C ASN A 148 0.01 -4.32 17.30
N ASN A 149 1.24 -4.68 17.74
CA ASN A 149 1.62 -4.71 19.15
C ASN A 149 1.94 -3.32 19.74
N PHE A 150 2.11 -2.30 18.92
CA PHE A 150 2.44 -0.95 19.40
C PHE A 150 1.18 -0.14 19.63
N ASP A 151 1.10 0.58 20.74
CA ASP A 151 -0.01 1.50 20.99
C ASP A 151 0.05 2.73 20.11
N ARG A 152 1.28 3.20 19.80
CA ARG A 152 1.57 4.30 18.89
C ARG A 152 2.75 4.01 17.98
N ILE A 153 2.66 4.49 16.75
CA ILE A 153 3.73 4.48 15.75
C ILE A 153 3.95 5.93 15.35
N ARG A 154 5.15 6.47 15.66
CA ARG A 154 5.55 7.80 15.29
C ARG A 154 6.57 7.73 14.16
N ILE A 155 6.29 8.44 13.07
CA ILE A 155 7.17 8.56 11.91
C ILE A 155 7.72 9.98 11.91
N GLU A 156 9.04 10.10 11.98
CA GLU A 156 9.78 11.36 11.93
C GLU A 156 10.32 11.60 10.52
N TYR A 157 10.21 12.82 10.03
CA TYR A 157 10.74 13.23 8.74
C TYR A 157 11.95 14.13 8.93
N PHE A 158 12.98 13.92 8.14
CA PHE A 158 14.22 14.67 8.17
C PHE A 158 14.52 15.28 6.80
N GLY A 159 15.25 16.38 6.77
CA GLY A 159 15.59 17.06 5.53
C GLY A 159 16.49 16.25 4.60
N ASP A 160 17.34 15.41 5.17
CA ASP A 160 18.17 14.46 4.44
C ASP A 160 18.51 13.22 5.29
N ASP A 161 19.09 12.25 4.66
CA ASP A 161 19.37 10.95 5.26
C ASP A 161 20.57 10.97 6.26
N ASN A 162 21.46 11.96 6.18
CA ASN A 162 22.52 12.14 7.18
C ASN A 162 21.92 12.71 8.48
N ALA A 163 21.04 13.72 8.36
CA ALA A 163 20.31 14.26 9.50
C ALA A 163 19.48 13.17 10.19
N ALA A 164 18.83 12.30 9.41
CA ALA A 164 18.10 11.15 9.93
C ALA A 164 19.03 10.19 10.69
N LEU A 165 20.21 9.86 10.16
CA LEU A 165 21.16 8.98 10.85
C LEU A 165 21.66 9.59 12.16
N GLU A 166 22.01 10.87 12.17
CA GLU A 166 22.47 11.54 13.41
C GLU A 166 21.36 11.61 14.47
N ALA A 167 20.10 11.83 14.05
CA ALA A 167 18.95 11.77 14.94
C ALA A 167 18.73 10.35 15.51
N PHE A 168 18.96 9.30 14.71
CA PHE A 168 18.94 7.91 15.19
C PHE A 168 20.03 7.65 16.24
N LYS A 169 21.26 8.08 15.96
CA LYS A 169 22.37 7.97 16.93
C LYS A 169 22.09 8.71 18.23
N ALA A 170 21.36 9.82 18.16
CA ALA A 170 20.91 10.59 19.31
C ALA A 170 19.69 9.99 20.04
N GLY A 171 19.11 8.89 19.55
CA GLY A 171 17.96 8.23 20.14
C GLY A 171 16.61 8.93 19.94
N VAL A 172 16.49 9.81 18.92
CA VAL A 172 15.25 10.52 18.62
C VAL A 172 14.16 9.53 18.17
N TYR A 173 14.56 8.48 17.47
CA TYR A 173 13.66 7.40 17.07
C TYR A 173 14.37 6.03 17.22
N THR A 174 13.58 4.95 17.27
CA THR A 174 14.03 3.64 17.76
C THR A 174 14.20 2.56 16.68
N PHE A 175 13.73 2.81 15.47
CA PHE A 175 13.85 1.87 14.36
C PHE A 175 14.29 2.58 13.09
N ARG A 176 15.33 2.04 12.43
CA ARG A 176 15.82 2.55 11.15
C ARG A 176 16.06 1.39 10.18
N ASN A 177 15.48 1.50 8.99
CA ASN A 177 15.83 0.65 7.87
C ASN A 177 16.99 1.31 7.09
N GLU A 178 18.12 0.63 6.98
CA GLU A 178 19.29 1.13 6.24
C GLU A 178 19.39 0.42 4.88
N SER A 179 19.24 1.19 3.81
CA SER A 179 19.28 0.68 2.43
C SER A 179 20.64 0.88 1.74
N LEU A 180 21.56 1.66 2.33
CA LEU A 180 22.87 1.93 1.76
C LEU A 180 23.93 0.96 2.29
N PRO A 181 24.48 0.04 1.46
CA PRO A 181 25.46 -0.95 1.91
C PRO A 181 26.71 -0.36 2.51
N LYS A 182 27.19 0.78 1.98
CA LYS A 182 28.35 1.51 2.52
C LYS A 182 28.07 1.94 3.95
N ARG A 183 26.96 2.64 4.17
CA ARG A 183 26.57 3.13 5.49
C ARG A 183 26.34 2.00 6.48
N TRP A 184 25.66 0.93 6.03
CA TRP A 184 25.50 -0.29 6.81
C TRP A 184 26.84 -0.85 7.31
N SER A 185 27.88 -0.83 6.50
CA SER A 185 29.18 -1.38 6.86
C SER A 185 30.05 -0.46 7.75
N THR A 186 29.90 0.88 7.63
CA THR A 186 30.85 1.82 8.24
C THR A 186 30.26 2.72 9.33
N ASP A 187 28.94 2.99 9.34
CA ASP A 187 28.39 4.10 10.15
C ASP A 187 27.66 3.62 11.42
N TYR A 188 27.58 2.29 11.62
CA TYR A 188 26.90 1.67 12.76
C TYR A 188 27.90 1.07 13.78
N ASP A 189 28.91 1.86 14.19
CA ASP A 189 29.90 1.53 15.21
C ASP A 189 29.86 2.48 16.43
N PHE A 190 28.79 3.28 16.54
CA PHE A 190 28.60 4.25 17.61
C PHE A 190 28.29 3.58 18.98
N PRO A 191 28.42 4.31 20.11
CA PRO A 191 28.39 3.73 21.45
C PRO A 191 27.16 2.88 21.76
N ALA A 192 25.95 3.29 21.32
CA ALA A 192 24.73 2.51 21.59
C ALA A 192 24.74 1.12 20.91
N VAL A 193 25.38 1.00 19.74
CA VAL A 193 25.57 -0.31 19.09
C VAL A 193 26.59 -1.14 19.83
N THR A 194 27.72 -0.52 20.23
CA THR A 194 28.80 -1.20 20.98
C THR A 194 28.33 -1.71 22.34
N ASN A 195 27.44 -0.96 23.00
CA ASN A 195 26.87 -1.29 24.31
C ASN A 195 25.71 -2.29 24.22
N GLY A 196 25.17 -2.56 23.03
CA GLY A 196 24.03 -3.43 22.82
C GLY A 196 22.66 -2.76 23.01
N ASP A 197 22.62 -1.44 23.19
CA ASP A 197 21.35 -0.67 23.26
C ASP A 197 20.67 -0.59 21.88
N VAL A 198 21.45 -0.65 20.80
CA VAL A 198 21.01 -0.73 19.42
C VAL A 198 21.51 -2.02 18.80
N VAL A 199 20.60 -2.81 18.25
CA VAL A 199 20.91 -4.06 17.55
C VAL A 199 20.94 -3.82 16.05
N LYS A 200 22.03 -4.22 15.41
CA LYS A 200 22.21 -4.22 13.96
C LYS A 200 21.90 -5.62 13.43
N GLU A 201 20.80 -5.76 12.67
CA GLU A 201 20.32 -7.06 12.24
C GLU A 201 19.93 -7.07 10.76
N VAL A 202 20.21 -8.17 10.07
CA VAL A 202 19.68 -8.46 8.74
C VAL A 202 18.48 -9.35 8.91
N ILE A 203 17.29 -8.83 8.64
CA ILE A 203 16.03 -9.56 8.75
C ILE A 203 15.69 -10.12 7.35
N PRO A 204 15.79 -11.46 7.13
CA PRO A 204 15.41 -12.05 5.86
C PRO A 204 13.92 -11.87 5.61
N SER A 205 13.55 -11.26 4.50
CA SER A 205 12.17 -11.31 4.03
C SER A 205 11.96 -12.54 3.15
N GLY A 206 10.77 -13.14 3.20
CA GLY A 206 10.38 -14.22 2.27
C GLY A 206 9.93 -13.68 0.91
N ASP A 207 10.08 -12.40 0.66
CA ASP A 207 9.62 -11.74 -0.55
C ASP A 207 10.51 -12.07 -1.76
N ILE A 208 9.92 -12.02 -2.94
CA ILE A 208 10.66 -12.08 -4.20
C ILE A 208 11.55 -10.83 -4.27
N ALA A 209 12.84 -11.02 -4.51
CA ALA A 209 13.78 -9.92 -4.64
C ALA A 209 13.30 -8.91 -5.69
N GLY A 210 13.13 -7.67 -5.27
CA GLY A 210 12.84 -6.55 -6.17
C GLY A 210 14.04 -6.26 -7.06
N GLY A 211 13.80 -5.87 -8.30
CA GLY A 211 14.83 -5.40 -9.23
C GLY A 211 14.78 -3.89 -9.37
N GLN A 212 15.93 -3.24 -9.37
CA GLN A 212 16.06 -1.87 -9.87
C GLN A 212 16.39 -1.92 -11.36
N SER A 213 15.72 -1.12 -12.18
CA SER A 213 15.94 -1.10 -13.61
C SER A 213 15.77 0.29 -14.20
N ILE A 214 16.55 0.57 -15.24
CA ILE A 214 16.39 1.77 -16.06
C ILE A 214 15.39 1.45 -17.16
N ILE A 215 14.27 2.16 -17.19
CA ILE A 215 13.22 2.00 -18.21
C ILE A 215 13.47 3.00 -19.33
N PHE A 216 13.82 2.50 -20.52
CA PHE A 216 14.07 3.33 -21.70
C PHE A 216 12.79 3.61 -22.49
N ASN A 217 12.59 4.87 -22.90
CA ASN A 217 11.53 5.21 -23.83
C ASN A 217 11.90 4.77 -25.25
N LEU A 218 11.49 3.56 -25.64
CA LEU A 218 11.81 2.96 -26.94
C LEU A 218 11.19 3.69 -28.16
N ARG A 219 10.29 4.65 -27.93
CA ARG A 219 9.79 5.52 -29.02
C ARG A 219 10.82 6.53 -29.47
N ARG A 220 11.86 6.78 -28.68
CA ARG A 220 12.99 7.64 -29.07
C ARG A 220 14.03 6.84 -29.84
N SER A 221 14.46 7.37 -30.98
CA SER A 221 15.38 6.69 -31.94
C SER A 221 16.69 6.23 -31.27
N GLN A 222 17.28 7.06 -30.38
CA GLN A 222 18.52 6.73 -29.69
C GLN A 222 18.42 5.48 -28.79
N PHE A 223 17.22 5.11 -28.34
CA PHE A 223 17.00 3.93 -27.47
C PHE A 223 16.45 2.72 -28.24
N GLN A 224 16.25 2.80 -29.54
CA GLN A 224 15.79 1.66 -30.33
C GLN A 224 16.90 0.62 -30.52
N ASP A 225 18.16 1.04 -30.61
CA ASP A 225 19.29 0.12 -30.67
C ASP A 225 19.57 -0.53 -29.32
N ALA A 226 19.53 -1.87 -29.27
CA ALA A 226 19.77 -2.62 -28.04
C ALA A 226 21.17 -2.39 -27.48
N ARG A 227 22.17 -2.18 -28.32
CA ARG A 227 23.55 -1.94 -27.90
C ARG A 227 23.72 -0.64 -27.12
N VAL A 228 22.92 0.39 -27.44
CA VAL A 228 22.91 1.66 -26.66
C VAL A 228 22.37 1.43 -25.28
N ARG A 229 21.29 0.67 -25.16
CA ARG A 229 20.69 0.35 -23.85
C ARG A 229 21.62 -0.51 -23.00
N GLU A 230 22.27 -1.51 -23.61
CA GLU A 230 23.27 -2.37 -22.96
C GLU A 230 24.47 -1.56 -22.46
N ALA A 231 25.00 -0.65 -23.30
CA ALA A 231 26.12 0.22 -22.91
C ALA A 231 25.80 1.08 -21.70
N ILE A 232 24.56 1.63 -21.60
CA ILE A 232 24.12 2.42 -20.44
C ILE A 232 24.02 1.52 -19.22
N GLY A 233 23.43 0.33 -19.34
CA GLY A 233 23.32 -0.62 -18.23
C GLY A 233 24.68 -1.10 -17.68
N LEU A 234 25.67 -1.28 -18.54
CA LEU A 234 27.02 -1.62 -18.12
C LEU A 234 27.74 -0.48 -17.39
N ASN A 235 27.45 0.77 -17.75
CA ASN A 235 28.03 1.94 -17.10
C ASN A 235 27.44 2.20 -15.70
N ASP A 236 26.18 1.80 -15.47
CA ASP A 236 25.49 1.94 -14.18
C ASP A 236 25.87 0.83 -13.17
N ALA A 237 26.51 -0.25 -13.67
CA ALA A 237 26.99 -1.36 -12.86
C ALA A 237 28.39 -1.16 -12.24
N CYS A 238 29.03 -0.03 -12.53
CA CYS A 238 30.32 0.40 -11.96
C CYS A 238 30.12 1.42 -10.84
#